data_ec744cf6c86e338179bc762434c3e920
#
_entry.id   ec744cf6c86e338179bc762434c3e920
#
_cell.length_a   1.000
_cell.length_b   1.000
_cell.length_c   1.000
_cell.angle_alpha   90.00
_cell.angle_beta   90.00
_cell.angle_gamma   90.00
#
_symmetry.space_group_name_H-M   'P 1'
#
loop_
_entity.id
_entity.type
_entity.pdbx_description
1 polymer ?
#
loop_
_entity_poly.entity_id
_entity_poly.type
_entity_poly.pdbx_seq_one_letter_code
_entity_poly.pdbx_strand_id
1 'polypeptide(L)'
;MISVKRLVFGENLSGWNTGSSFILADVSDPAKISVNARVKAAGNCMAFLVDSGRLYCLEREFFEVFDIADIENIRMLKRIEGYSGGYILLDKVKELLYLSNWRRGIAVLDVSKRDDPIPLGSADCDCVDLHPVGNDGPYGMSSGLCLRGNFLFGATMDYVTSRNLGALYVYDVSDPSNPKKVTKIPTPEFRAHGMDSKGNYVFAVGAHGVLSFDISIPEDPMIVGELKTGNHFLVSAKLADDFLFAVGVIHSSVEHNGILDVIDISNPLHPRLIGEIVLPLSFFGDSITIDNEIAYVVCDSGVAIVDIGRPESPRLLTARNAPEGKWNSGIHVYDI
;
A
#
# COMPACT_ATOMS: atom_id res chain seq x y z
N MET A 1 6.63 -18.61 24.37
CA MET A 1 6.85 -17.15 24.43
C MET A 1 5.60 -16.54 23.85
N ILE A 2 4.99 -15.55 24.51
CA ILE A 2 3.90 -14.78 23.94
C ILE A 2 4.58 -13.88 22.90
N SER A 3 4.28 -14.07 21.60
CA SER A 3 4.76 -13.18 20.55
C SER A 3 4.20 -11.79 20.79
N VAL A 4 5.06 -10.79 20.83
CA VAL A 4 4.63 -9.38 20.92
C VAL A 4 4.38 -8.89 19.51
N LYS A 5 3.12 -8.53 19.24
CA LYS A 5 2.71 -8.01 17.94
C LYS A 5 2.82 -6.50 17.90
N ARG A 6 3.46 -6.00 16.88
CA ARG A 6 3.67 -4.56 16.68
C ARG A 6 3.12 -4.03 15.39
N LEU A 7 2.72 -2.78 15.45
CA LEU A 7 2.22 -2.00 14.33
C LEU A 7 3.16 -0.82 14.10
N VAL A 8 3.54 -0.58 12.86
CA VAL A 8 4.17 0.66 12.42
C VAL A 8 3.25 1.41 11.49
N PHE A 9 3.15 2.73 11.66
CA PHE A 9 2.41 3.61 10.78
C PHE A 9 2.98 5.03 10.81
N GLY A 10 2.76 5.79 9.73
CA GLY A 10 3.18 7.18 9.63
C GLY A 10 2.30 8.10 10.44
N GLU A 11 2.88 9.14 11.03
CA GLU A 11 2.21 10.27 11.66
C GLU A 11 2.81 11.55 11.06
N ASN A 12 2.14 12.07 10.05
CA ASN A 12 2.62 13.17 9.22
C ASN A 12 2.01 14.51 9.67
N LEU A 13 2.75 15.60 9.50
CA LEU A 13 2.22 16.95 9.74
C LEU A 13 1.43 17.45 8.52
N SER A 14 0.41 18.26 8.77
CA SER A 14 -0.29 19.00 7.73
C SER A 14 0.64 20.04 7.10
N GLY A 15 1.12 19.76 5.91
CA GLY A 15 2.12 20.55 5.19
C GLY A 15 3.25 19.66 4.70
N TRP A 16 3.52 19.75 3.43
CA TRP A 16 4.24 18.74 2.66
C TRP A 16 5.72 18.52 3.02
N ASN A 17 6.32 19.19 3.99
CA ASN A 17 7.79 19.24 4.03
C ASN A 17 8.52 19.10 5.38
N THR A 18 7.89 19.02 6.55
CA THR A 18 8.71 18.95 7.78
C THR A 18 7.99 18.33 8.97
N GLY A 19 8.70 17.48 9.70
CA GLY A 19 8.32 17.05 11.04
C GLY A 19 7.48 15.77 11.12
N SER A 20 7.51 14.94 10.10
CA SER A 20 6.87 13.63 10.12
C SER A 20 7.61 12.66 11.04
N SER A 21 6.88 11.67 11.48
CA SER A 21 7.39 10.60 12.33
C SER A 21 6.72 9.29 11.89
N PHE A 22 7.32 8.17 12.24
CA PHE A 22 6.59 6.93 12.31
C PHE A 22 6.39 6.52 13.77
N ILE A 23 5.34 5.78 14.00
CA ILE A 23 4.91 5.30 15.30
C ILE A 23 5.11 3.79 15.34
N LEU A 24 5.70 3.29 16.41
CA LEU A 24 5.68 1.87 16.77
C LEU A 24 4.68 1.70 17.91
N ALA A 25 3.71 0.82 17.74
CA ALA A 25 2.68 0.54 18.73
C ALA A 25 2.59 -0.96 19.03
N ASP A 26 2.35 -1.31 20.28
CA ASP A 26 1.98 -2.67 20.68
C ASP A 26 0.49 -2.87 20.42
N VAL A 27 0.18 -3.94 19.69
CA VAL A 27 -1.17 -4.38 19.32
C VAL A 27 -1.38 -5.86 19.64
N SER A 28 -0.61 -6.41 20.59
CA SER A 28 -0.76 -7.79 21.07
C SER A 28 -2.15 -8.05 21.64
N ASP A 29 -2.78 -7.02 22.22
CA ASP A 29 -4.21 -6.98 22.49
C ASP A 29 -4.88 -6.15 21.38
N PRO A 30 -5.63 -6.78 20.45
CA PRO A 30 -6.23 -6.07 19.32
C PRO A 30 -7.34 -5.09 19.75
N ALA A 31 -7.79 -5.14 21.01
CA ALA A 31 -8.70 -4.13 21.56
C ALA A 31 -7.97 -2.86 22.01
N LYS A 32 -6.64 -2.78 21.88
CA LYS A 32 -5.84 -1.67 22.39
C LYS A 32 -4.66 -1.33 21.49
N ILE A 33 -4.47 -0.05 21.19
CA ILE A 33 -3.29 0.48 20.50
C ILE A 33 -2.43 1.23 21.52
N SER A 34 -1.29 0.65 21.89
CA SER A 34 -0.37 1.24 22.86
C SER A 34 0.89 1.75 22.17
N VAL A 35 1.06 3.07 22.08
CA VAL A 35 2.25 3.67 21.45
C VAL A 35 3.49 3.39 22.32
N ASN A 36 4.50 2.75 21.75
CA ASN A 36 5.77 2.45 22.38
C ASN A 36 6.86 3.47 22.02
N ALA A 37 6.94 3.83 20.73
CA ALA A 37 7.96 4.75 20.25
C ALA A 37 7.40 5.68 19.17
N ARG A 38 8.00 6.87 19.09
CA ARG A 38 7.82 7.83 17.99
C ARG A 38 9.20 8.20 17.47
N VAL A 39 9.45 7.95 16.19
CA VAL A 39 10.74 8.16 15.55
C VAL A 39 10.60 9.20 14.47
N LYS A 40 11.44 10.22 14.51
CA LYS A 40 11.46 11.28 13.50
C LYS A 40 11.97 10.71 12.17
N ALA A 41 11.24 10.97 11.09
CA ALA A 41 11.59 10.67 9.71
C ALA A 41 12.08 11.94 8.98
N ALA A 42 12.70 11.76 7.82
CA ALA A 42 13.17 12.89 7.01
C ALA A 42 12.03 13.62 6.32
N GLY A 43 11.05 12.86 5.82
CA GLY A 43 9.89 13.35 5.09
C GLY A 43 8.60 12.65 5.50
N ASN A 44 7.55 12.82 4.71
CA ASN A 44 6.27 12.16 4.96
C ASN A 44 6.39 10.65 4.68
N CYS A 45 6.17 9.86 5.70
CA CYS A 45 6.20 8.39 5.61
C CYS A 45 4.97 7.89 4.87
N MET A 46 5.14 7.18 3.75
CA MET A 46 4.07 6.75 2.87
C MET A 46 3.86 5.22 2.88
N ALA A 47 4.94 4.45 3.00
CA ALA A 47 4.86 3.00 3.08
C ALA A 47 5.93 2.43 4.01
N PHE A 48 5.60 1.30 4.62
CA PHE A 48 6.47 0.59 5.55
C PHE A 48 6.54 -0.89 5.22
N LEU A 49 7.71 -1.47 5.47
CA LEU A 49 7.91 -2.92 5.48
C LEU A 49 8.91 -3.26 6.57
N VAL A 50 8.59 -4.26 7.37
CA VAL A 50 9.51 -4.78 8.40
C VAL A 50 9.96 -6.18 7.99
N ASP A 51 11.26 -6.40 7.99
CA ASP A 51 11.86 -7.72 7.83
C ASP A 51 13.09 -7.85 8.72
N SER A 52 13.12 -8.93 9.53
CA SER A 52 14.28 -9.30 10.34
C SER A 52 14.84 -8.15 11.20
N GLY A 53 13.95 -7.40 11.88
CA GLY A 53 14.32 -6.27 12.73
C GLY A 53 14.77 -5.01 11.99
N ARG A 54 14.58 -4.98 10.67
CA ARG A 54 14.79 -3.78 9.84
C ARG A 54 13.46 -3.23 9.38
N LEU A 55 13.29 -1.93 9.57
CA LEU A 55 12.18 -1.16 9.03
C LEU A 55 12.66 -0.44 7.77
N TYR A 56 12.02 -0.72 6.67
CA TYR A 56 12.13 0.01 5.42
C TYR A 56 10.99 1.02 5.36
N CYS A 57 11.33 2.29 5.26
CA CYS A 57 10.39 3.39 5.18
C CYS A 57 10.54 4.08 3.82
N LEU A 58 9.48 4.08 3.02
CA LEU A 58 9.42 4.86 1.79
C LEU A 58 8.70 6.17 2.09
N GLU A 59 9.38 7.25 1.84
CA GLU A 59 8.90 8.60 2.08
C GLU A 59 8.64 9.32 0.75
N ARG A 60 8.28 10.57 0.84
CA ARG A 60 7.99 11.35 -0.36
C ARG A 60 9.23 11.66 -1.22
N GLU A 61 10.42 11.73 -0.60
CA GLU A 61 11.68 12.05 -1.29
C GLU A 61 12.84 11.12 -0.92
N PHE A 62 12.62 10.26 0.07
CA PHE A 62 13.64 9.41 0.66
C PHE A 62 13.16 7.97 0.81
N PHE A 63 14.12 7.07 0.75
CA PHE A 63 13.97 5.72 1.25
C PHE A 63 14.92 5.56 2.43
N GLU A 64 14.40 5.24 3.59
CA GLU A 64 15.17 5.10 4.83
C GLU A 64 15.10 3.68 5.38
N VAL A 65 16.20 3.25 6.01
CA VAL A 65 16.30 1.98 6.73
C VAL A 65 16.62 2.26 8.19
N PHE A 66 15.84 1.65 9.07
CA PHE A 66 16.04 1.74 10.52
C PHE A 66 16.28 0.36 11.13
N ASP A 67 17.17 0.28 12.11
CA ASP A 67 17.27 -0.83 13.03
C ASP A 67 16.20 -0.64 14.12
N ILE A 68 15.25 -1.56 14.17
CA ILE A 68 14.15 -1.56 15.14
C ILE A 68 14.14 -2.84 16.00
N ALA A 69 15.20 -3.64 15.94
CA ALA A 69 15.32 -4.86 16.74
C ALA A 69 15.26 -4.57 18.24
N ASP A 70 15.85 -3.44 18.67
CA ASP A 70 15.70 -2.89 19.99
C ASP A 70 14.94 -1.56 19.91
N ILE A 71 13.68 -1.56 20.36
CA ILE A 71 12.81 -0.39 20.29
C ILE A 71 13.23 0.76 21.23
N GLU A 72 14.03 0.48 22.24
CA GLU A 72 14.60 1.51 23.12
C GLU A 72 15.81 2.21 22.46
N ASN A 73 16.40 1.60 21.43
CA ASN A 73 17.60 2.08 20.73
C ASN A 73 17.43 2.10 19.20
N ILE A 74 16.34 2.63 18.71
CA ILE A 74 16.05 2.73 17.27
C ILE A 74 17.08 3.63 16.60
N ARG A 75 17.69 3.15 15.49
CA ARG A 75 18.73 3.87 14.75
C ARG A 75 18.44 3.89 13.27
N MET A 76 18.59 5.04 12.63
CA MET A 76 18.67 5.11 11.18
C MET A 76 20.01 4.52 10.72
N LEU A 77 19.96 3.58 9.78
CA LEU A 77 21.13 2.92 9.21
C LEU A 77 21.51 3.49 7.86
N LYS A 78 20.51 3.76 7.01
CA LYS A 78 20.71 4.19 5.63
C LYS A 78 19.61 5.16 5.21
N ARG A 79 19.99 6.15 4.38
CA ARG A 79 19.06 7.00 3.63
C ARG A 79 19.50 7.05 2.18
N ILE A 80 18.55 6.92 1.27
CA ILE A 80 18.75 7.05 -0.17
C ILE A 80 17.77 8.08 -0.69
N GLU A 81 18.27 9.08 -1.39
CA GLU A 81 17.48 10.17 -1.96
C GLU A 81 16.89 9.79 -3.33
N GLY A 82 15.83 10.50 -3.73
CA GLY A 82 15.25 10.39 -5.08
C GLY A 82 14.21 9.28 -5.23
N TYR A 83 13.79 8.66 -4.14
CA TYR A 83 12.70 7.70 -4.11
C TYR A 83 11.45 8.35 -3.52
N SER A 84 10.32 8.11 -4.18
CA SER A 84 9.04 8.68 -3.78
C SER A 84 7.94 7.72 -4.20
N GLY A 85 7.18 7.18 -3.26
CA GLY A 85 6.15 6.21 -3.62
C GLY A 85 5.29 5.77 -2.44
N GLY A 86 4.28 4.96 -2.72
CA GLY A 86 3.30 4.50 -1.75
C GLY A 86 3.35 3.00 -1.46
N TYR A 87 4.29 2.24 -2.03
CA TYR A 87 4.31 0.79 -1.81
C TYR A 87 5.72 0.20 -1.85
N ILE A 88 5.95 -0.77 -0.97
CA ILE A 88 7.18 -1.58 -0.88
C ILE A 88 6.80 -3.04 -0.96
N LEU A 89 7.44 -3.79 -1.86
CA LEU A 89 7.29 -5.23 -1.99
C LEU A 89 8.65 -5.91 -1.80
N LEU A 90 8.72 -6.93 -0.95
CA LEU A 90 9.93 -7.71 -0.72
C LEU A 90 9.83 -9.09 -1.37
N ASP A 91 10.74 -9.39 -2.27
CA ASP A 91 11.04 -10.78 -2.67
C ASP A 91 12.11 -11.33 -1.72
N LYS A 92 11.67 -12.11 -0.73
CA LYS A 92 12.58 -12.72 0.27
C LYS A 92 13.54 -13.75 -0.32
N VAL A 93 13.16 -14.37 -1.45
CA VAL A 93 13.97 -15.42 -2.09
C VAL A 93 15.13 -14.82 -2.86
N LYS A 94 14.86 -13.73 -3.58
CA LYS A 94 15.88 -13.01 -4.37
C LYS A 94 16.59 -11.93 -3.55
N GLU A 95 16.13 -11.65 -2.36
CA GLU A 95 16.59 -10.53 -1.51
C GLU A 95 16.51 -9.18 -2.22
N LEU A 96 15.36 -8.95 -2.90
CA LEU A 96 15.10 -7.73 -3.66
C LEU A 96 13.90 -6.97 -3.06
N LEU A 97 14.02 -5.64 -2.99
CA LEU A 97 12.89 -4.75 -2.79
C LEU A 97 12.46 -4.13 -4.11
N TYR A 98 11.15 -4.13 -4.33
CA TYR A 98 10.51 -3.40 -5.40
C TYR A 98 9.75 -2.23 -4.77
N LEU A 99 10.03 -1.03 -5.25
CA LEU A 99 9.37 0.19 -4.80
C LEU A 99 8.47 0.70 -5.92
N SER A 100 7.22 1.06 -5.59
CA SER A 100 6.47 1.95 -6.45
C SER A 100 7.14 3.33 -6.41
N ASN A 101 7.38 3.94 -7.57
CA ASN A 101 8.00 5.27 -7.63
C ASN A 101 7.07 6.21 -8.40
N TRP A 102 6.51 7.17 -7.71
CA TRP A 102 5.54 8.10 -8.29
C TRP A 102 6.07 8.88 -9.48
N ARG A 103 7.37 9.11 -9.54
CA ARG A 103 7.99 9.90 -10.59
C ARG A 103 8.59 9.05 -11.72
N ARG A 104 8.81 7.75 -11.48
CA ARG A 104 9.62 6.90 -12.37
C ARG A 104 9.11 5.45 -12.51
N GLY A 105 7.83 5.19 -12.22
CA GLY A 105 7.29 3.83 -12.35
C GLY A 105 7.75 2.91 -11.21
N ILE A 106 8.74 2.07 -11.43
CA ILE A 106 9.26 1.15 -10.41
C ILE A 106 10.76 1.34 -10.18
N ALA A 107 11.22 0.97 -8.99
CA ALA A 107 12.64 0.84 -8.68
C ALA A 107 12.92 -0.50 -8.00
N VAL A 108 14.13 -1.02 -8.20
CA VAL A 108 14.61 -2.30 -7.65
C VAL A 108 15.86 -2.06 -6.84
N LEU A 109 15.88 -2.57 -5.60
CA LEU A 109 17.03 -2.50 -4.69
C LEU A 109 17.43 -3.91 -4.26
N ASP A 110 18.72 -4.17 -4.15
CA ASP A 110 19.29 -5.33 -3.49
C ASP A 110 19.28 -5.11 -1.98
N VAL A 111 18.72 -6.04 -1.22
CA VAL A 111 18.68 -6.06 0.24
C VAL A 111 19.34 -7.30 0.85
N SER A 112 20.24 -7.95 0.12
CA SER A 112 21.09 -9.02 0.65
C SER A 112 21.88 -8.54 1.89
N LYS A 113 22.24 -7.27 1.90
CA LYS A 113 22.68 -6.53 3.09
C LYS A 113 21.55 -5.64 3.58
N ARG A 114 20.72 -6.15 4.50
CA ARG A 114 19.52 -5.47 4.99
C ARG A 114 19.78 -4.06 5.55
N ASP A 115 20.97 -3.82 6.07
CA ASP A 115 21.38 -2.54 6.65
C ASP A 115 21.81 -1.51 5.60
N ASP A 116 22.16 -1.96 4.40
CA ASP A 116 22.74 -1.14 3.34
C ASP A 116 22.17 -1.51 1.95
N PRO A 117 20.88 -1.26 1.70
CA PRO A 117 20.27 -1.49 0.40
C PRO A 117 21.02 -0.78 -0.74
N ILE A 118 21.16 -1.49 -1.87
CA ILE A 118 21.87 -0.98 -3.04
C ILE A 118 20.88 -0.84 -4.20
N PRO A 119 20.69 0.36 -4.77
CA PRO A 119 19.92 0.53 -6.00
C PRO A 119 20.48 -0.28 -7.14
N LEU A 120 19.63 -1.05 -7.83
CA LEU A 120 20.02 -1.86 -8.99
C LEU A 120 19.51 -1.24 -10.29
N GLY A 121 18.21 -1.03 -10.41
CA GLY A 121 17.60 -0.56 -11.64
C GLY A 121 16.26 0.10 -11.42
N SER A 122 15.71 0.69 -12.49
CA SER A 122 14.37 1.27 -12.51
C SER A 122 13.75 1.13 -13.90
N ALA A 123 12.42 1.12 -13.97
CA ALA A 123 11.70 1.19 -15.22
C ALA A 123 10.56 2.20 -15.13
N ASP A 124 10.45 3.06 -16.15
CA ASP A 124 9.48 4.15 -16.17
C ASP A 124 8.06 3.64 -16.50
N CYS A 125 7.05 4.36 -16.03
CA CYS A 125 5.69 4.32 -16.57
C CYS A 125 5.48 5.48 -17.54
N ASP A 126 4.49 5.37 -18.45
CA ASP A 126 4.21 6.41 -19.44
C ASP A 126 3.66 7.72 -18.82
N CYS A 127 3.46 7.72 -17.50
CA CYS A 127 2.94 8.88 -16.77
C CYS A 127 3.98 9.99 -16.57
N VAL A 128 5.27 9.68 -16.74
CA VAL A 128 6.39 10.60 -16.49
C VAL A 128 6.42 11.75 -17.49
N ASP A 129 6.03 11.51 -18.74
CA ASP A 129 6.12 12.49 -19.83
C ASP A 129 5.00 13.56 -19.80
N LEU A 130 4.05 13.44 -18.88
CA LEU A 130 2.86 14.28 -18.88
C LEU A 130 2.93 15.51 -17.98
N HIS A 131 3.94 15.59 -17.14
CA HIS A 131 4.14 16.74 -16.27
C HIS A 131 5.60 17.18 -16.19
N PRO A 132 5.92 18.35 -16.74
CA PRO A 132 7.17 19.04 -16.38
C PRO A 132 7.13 19.34 -14.89
N VAL A 133 8.22 19.05 -14.22
CA VAL A 133 8.49 19.21 -12.78
C VAL A 133 7.81 20.47 -12.21
N GLY A 134 6.66 20.29 -11.62
CA GLY A 134 5.91 21.33 -10.90
C GLY A 134 5.19 20.68 -9.73
N ASN A 135 5.24 21.28 -8.61
CA ASN A 135 4.96 20.93 -7.23
C ASN A 135 3.68 20.12 -6.87
N ASP A 136 2.92 19.56 -7.80
CA ASP A 136 1.53 19.22 -7.50
C ASP A 136 1.20 17.75 -7.76
N GLY A 137 1.49 16.90 -6.80
CA GLY A 137 0.83 15.62 -6.60
C GLY A 137 1.48 14.37 -7.21
N PRO A 138 1.03 13.20 -6.78
CA PRO A 138 1.59 11.90 -7.17
C PRO A 138 1.02 11.44 -8.52
N TYR A 139 1.88 11.40 -9.52
CA TYR A 139 1.52 10.96 -10.87
C TYR A 139 2.41 9.81 -11.32
N GLY A 140 2.04 8.61 -10.98
CA GLY A 140 2.83 7.45 -11.35
C GLY A 140 2.31 6.19 -10.69
N MET A 141 3.18 5.24 -10.48
CA MET A 141 2.87 3.99 -9.81
C MET A 141 2.38 4.27 -8.38
N SER A 142 1.13 3.98 -8.08
CA SER A 142 0.53 4.38 -6.82
C SER A 142 0.75 3.38 -5.67
N SER A 143 -0.24 2.63 -5.27
CA SER A 143 -0.24 1.98 -3.96
C SER A 143 -0.27 0.46 -4.01
N GLY A 144 0.05 -0.14 -5.15
CA GLY A 144 0.00 -1.60 -5.25
C GLY A 144 1.04 -2.14 -6.21
N LEU A 145 1.80 -3.12 -5.74
CA LEU A 145 2.70 -3.96 -6.54
C LEU A 145 2.42 -5.42 -6.24
N CYS A 146 2.39 -6.25 -7.26
CA CYS A 146 2.30 -7.69 -7.14
C CYS A 146 3.41 -8.34 -7.95
N LEU A 147 4.06 -9.36 -7.40
CA LEU A 147 5.12 -10.11 -8.08
C LEU A 147 4.66 -11.53 -8.38
N ARG A 148 4.86 -11.97 -9.63
CA ARG A 148 4.66 -13.34 -10.04
C ARG A 148 5.82 -13.81 -10.90
N GLY A 149 6.61 -14.73 -10.37
CA GLY A 149 7.82 -15.19 -11.04
C GLY A 149 8.78 -14.02 -11.30
N ASN A 150 9.02 -13.72 -12.57
CA ASN A 150 9.85 -12.60 -12.99
C ASN A 150 9.05 -11.38 -13.47
N PHE A 151 7.73 -11.37 -13.26
CA PHE A 151 6.89 -10.26 -13.68
C PHE A 151 6.35 -9.49 -12.48
N LEU A 152 6.57 -8.19 -12.50
CA LEU A 152 6.04 -7.24 -11.53
C LEU A 152 4.86 -6.49 -12.16
N PHE A 153 3.74 -6.49 -11.48
CA PHE A 153 2.53 -5.78 -11.83
C PHE A 153 2.38 -4.55 -10.95
N GLY A 154 2.02 -3.44 -11.54
CA GLY A 154 1.79 -2.20 -10.80
C GLY A 154 0.68 -1.36 -11.42
N ALA A 155 -0.13 -0.73 -10.57
CA ALA A 155 -1.19 0.14 -11.02
C ALA A 155 -0.77 1.61 -11.04
N THR A 156 -1.25 2.34 -12.02
CA THR A 156 -1.08 3.78 -12.08
C THR A 156 -2.42 4.50 -11.96
N MET A 157 -2.35 5.63 -11.30
CA MET A 157 -3.45 6.53 -11.11
C MET A 157 -3.14 7.87 -11.78
N ASP A 158 -4.09 8.42 -12.55
CA ASP A 158 -4.01 9.77 -13.09
C ASP A 158 -5.08 10.64 -12.43
N TYR A 159 -4.66 11.51 -11.51
CA TYR A 159 -5.57 12.46 -10.86
C TYR A 159 -5.73 13.79 -11.60
N VAL A 160 -4.81 14.13 -12.49
CA VAL A 160 -4.63 15.54 -12.88
C VAL A 160 -5.00 15.80 -14.32
N THR A 161 -4.83 14.81 -15.16
CA THR A 161 -5.25 15.00 -16.54
C THR A 161 -6.68 14.48 -16.70
N SER A 162 -7.55 15.28 -17.28
CA SER A 162 -8.87 14.84 -17.77
C SER A 162 -8.77 13.69 -18.81
N ARG A 163 -7.64 13.02 -18.91
CA ARG A 163 -7.30 12.01 -19.92
C ARG A 163 -7.51 10.58 -19.44
N ASN A 164 -7.82 10.34 -18.14
CA ASN A 164 -8.09 9.01 -17.59
C ASN A 164 -7.01 7.97 -17.98
N LEU A 165 -5.75 8.25 -17.64
CA LEU A 165 -4.61 7.41 -18.01
C LEU A 165 -4.35 6.23 -17.05
N GLY A 166 -5.29 5.85 -16.21
CA GLY A 166 -5.18 4.67 -15.36
C GLY A 166 -4.83 3.43 -16.17
N ALA A 167 -3.89 2.63 -15.69
CA ALA A 167 -3.49 1.37 -16.34
C ALA A 167 -2.89 0.39 -15.32
N LEU A 168 -2.99 -0.90 -15.62
CA LEU A 168 -2.13 -1.94 -15.07
C LEU A 168 -0.89 -2.04 -15.96
N TYR A 169 0.29 -1.88 -15.37
CA TYR A 169 1.58 -2.06 -16.01
C TYR A 169 2.20 -3.40 -15.65
N VAL A 170 2.90 -4.01 -16.59
CA VAL A 170 3.67 -5.23 -16.40
C VAL A 170 5.13 -4.97 -16.73
N TYR A 171 6.01 -5.35 -15.81
CA TYR A 171 7.46 -5.25 -15.96
C TYR A 171 8.09 -6.63 -15.85
N ASP A 172 9.01 -6.95 -16.79
CA ASP A 172 9.94 -8.05 -16.64
C ASP A 172 11.09 -7.59 -15.72
N VAL A 173 11.21 -8.25 -14.58
CA VAL A 173 12.25 -8.01 -13.56
C VAL A 173 13.20 -9.20 -13.43
N SER A 174 13.34 -10.01 -14.50
CA SER A 174 14.29 -11.13 -14.57
C SER A 174 15.74 -10.66 -14.44
N ASP A 175 16.04 -9.47 -14.98
CA ASP A 175 17.27 -8.72 -14.74
C ASP A 175 16.95 -7.51 -13.84
N PRO A 176 17.21 -7.60 -12.52
CA PRO A 176 16.91 -6.52 -11.60
C PRO A 176 17.67 -5.22 -11.87
N SER A 177 18.80 -5.29 -12.59
CA SER A 177 19.60 -4.11 -12.97
C SER A 177 19.04 -3.38 -14.19
N ASN A 178 18.17 -4.05 -14.95
CA ASN A 178 17.59 -3.52 -16.18
C ASN A 178 16.13 -3.98 -16.34
N PRO A 179 15.24 -3.64 -15.39
CA PRO A 179 13.83 -3.99 -15.49
C PRO A 179 13.21 -3.37 -16.75
N LYS A 180 12.30 -4.09 -17.40
CA LYS A 180 11.72 -3.67 -18.68
C LYS A 180 10.19 -3.62 -18.59
N LYS A 181 9.60 -2.54 -19.04
CA LYS A 181 8.16 -2.50 -19.29
C LYS A 181 7.83 -3.45 -20.44
N VAL A 182 6.92 -4.39 -20.19
CA VAL A 182 6.48 -5.40 -21.17
C VAL A 182 5.21 -4.95 -21.85
N THR A 183 4.18 -4.61 -21.05
CA THR A 183 2.87 -4.20 -21.57
C THR A 183 2.15 -3.31 -20.56
N LYS A 184 1.06 -2.70 -21.02
CA LYS A 184 0.09 -2.02 -20.18
C LYS A 184 -1.33 -2.32 -20.62
N ILE A 185 -2.23 -2.48 -19.68
CA ILE A 185 -3.66 -2.62 -19.92
C ILE A 185 -4.32 -1.34 -19.45
N PRO A 186 -4.86 -0.51 -20.38
CA PRO A 186 -5.59 0.68 -19.99
C PRO A 186 -6.82 0.36 -19.14
N THR A 187 -6.99 1.10 -18.07
CA THR A 187 -8.17 1.06 -17.18
C THR A 187 -8.74 2.48 -17.05
N PRO A 188 -9.21 3.09 -18.17
CA PRO A 188 -9.74 4.44 -18.15
C PRO A 188 -10.89 4.51 -17.15
N GLU A 189 -10.97 5.63 -16.40
CA GLU A 189 -12.00 5.87 -15.39
C GLU A 189 -11.89 5.04 -14.11
N PHE A 190 -11.25 3.86 -14.14
CA PHE A 190 -11.15 3.01 -12.96
C PHE A 190 -10.21 3.57 -11.87
N ARG A 191 -9.14 4.26 -12.25
CA ARG A 191 -8.18 4.88 -11.33
C ARG A 191 -7.71 3.89 -10.26
N ALA A 192 -7.04 2.82 -10.71
CA ALA A 192 -6.53 1.78 -9.82
C ALA A 192 -5.54 2.36 -8.79
N HIS A 193 -5.77 2.09 -7.52
CA HIS A 193 -4.93 2.51 -6.41
C HIS A 193 -4.18 1.35 -5.78
N GLY A 194 -4.89 0.44 -5.14
CA GLY A 194 -4.33 -0.73 -4.49
C GLY A 194 -4.51 -1.97 -5.33
N MET A 195 -3.70 -2.98 -5.07
CA MET A 195 -3.87 -4.31 -5.65
C MET A 195 -3.26 -5.38 -4.77
N ASP A 196 -3.74 -6.59 -4.96
CA ASP A 196 -3.11 -7.81 -4.46
C ASP A 196 -3.33 -8.97 -5.45
N SER A 197 -2.64 -10.09 -5.29
CA SER A 197 -2.69 -11.19 -6.26
C SER A 197 -2.82 -12.55 -5.61
N LYS A 198 -3.60 -13.42 -6.26
CA LYS A 198 -3.77 -14.81 -5.87
C LYS A 198 -3.75 -15.72 -7.09
N GLY A 199 -2.86 -16.71 -7.09
CA GLY A 199 -2.75 -17.63 -8.20
C GLY A 199 -2.43 -16.92 -9.52
N ASN A 200 -3.29 -17.07 -10.51
CA ASN A 200 -3.18 -16.44 -11.83
C ASN A 200 -3.96 -15.14 -11.95
N TYR A 201 -4.35 -14.52 -10.83
CA TYR A 201 -5.18 -13.33 -10.85
C TYR A 201 -4.58 -12.19 -10.04
N VAL A 202 -4.70 -10.99 -10.59
CA VAL A 202 -4.50 -9.73 -9.88
C VAL A 202 -5.86 -9.08 -9.67
N PHE A 203 -6.10 -8.58 -8.46
CA PHE A 203 -7.29 -7.82 -8.10
C PHE A 203 -6.87 -6.39 -7.81
N ALA A 204 -7.32 -5.46 -8.64
CA ALA A 204 -7.07 -4.04 -8.46
C ALA A 204 -8.31 -3.35 -7.90
N VAL A 205 -8.13 -2.45 -6.95
CA VAL A 205 -9.20 -1.62 -6.37
C VAL A 205 -9.03 -0.16 -6.80
N GLY A 206 -10.14 0.54 -6.94
CA GLY A 206 -10.10 1.91 -7.44
C GLY A 206 -11.41 2.68 -7.26
N ALA A 207 -11.57 3.74 -8.05
CA ALA A 207 -12.67 4.69 -7.96
C ALA A 207 -14.08 4.08 -8.13
N HIS A 208 -14.18 2.94 -8.75
CA HIS A 208 -15.47 2.33 -9.11
C HIS A 208 -15.62 0.89 -8.60
N GLY A 209 -14.69 0.43 -7.74
CA GLY A 209 -14.76 -0.89 -7.13
C GLY A 209 -13.55 -1.76 -7.41
N VAL A 210 -13.74 -2.96 -8.00
CA VAL A 210 -12.69 -3.97 -8.20
C VAL A 210 -12.64 -4.41 -9.65
N LEU A 211 -11.43 -4.54 -10.20
CA LEU A 211 -11.15 -5.25 -11.45
C LEU A 211 -10.33 -6.49 -11.17
N SER A 212 -10.69 -7.61 -11.80
CA SER A 212 -9.91 -8.84 -11.80
C SER A 212 -9.19 -9.01 -13.14
N PHE A 213 -7.90 -9.28 -13.09
CA PHE A 213 -7.07 -9.53 -14.26
C PHE A 213 -6.60 -10.99 -14.24
N ASP A 214 -6.78 -11.72 -15.32
CA ASP A 214 -6.09 -12.98 -15.56
C ASP A 214 -4.65 -12.68 -16.03
N ILE A 215 -3.68 -13.18 -15.29
CA ILE A 215 -2.24 -13.02 -15.53
C ILE A 215 -1.57 -14.38 -15.81
N SER A 216 -2.34 -15.38 -16.27
CA SER A 216 -1.78 -16.69 -16.66
C SER A 216 -0.74 -16.55 -17.78
N ILE A 217 -0.90 -15.57 -18.64
CA ILE A 217 0.09 -15.08 -19.61
C ILE A 217 0.48 -13.67 -19.17
N PRO A 218 1.59 -13.53 -18.42
CA PRO A 218 1.95 -12.23 -17.82
C PRO A 218 2.21 -11.12 -18.85
N GLU A 219 2.60 -11.47 -20.07
CA GLU A 219 2.85 -10.53 -21.17
C GLU A 219 1.57 -10.05 -21.85
N ASP A 220 0.45 -10.75 -21.63
CA ASP A 220 -0.87 -10.43 -22.21
C ASP A 220 -2.00 -10.61 -21.18
N PRO A 221 -2.01 -9.83 -20.08
CA PRO A 221 -3.05 -9.92 -19.07
C PRO A 221 -4.40 -9.42 -19.61
N MET A 222 -5.48 -10.02 -19.12
CA MET A 222 -6.84 -9.69 -19.55
C MET A 222 -7.73 -9.30 -18.36
N ILE A 223 -8.56 -8.28 -18.51
CA ILE A 223 -9.65 -8.01 -17.56
C ILE A 223 -10.70 -9.11 -17.73
N VAL A 224 -10.99 -9.84 -16.65
CA VAL A 224 -11.92 -10.98 -16.66
C VAL A 224 -13.09 -10.82 -15.72
N GLY A 225 -13.04 -9.90 -14.77
CA GLY A 225 -14.12 -9.63 -13.82
C GLY A 225 -14.16 -8.18 -13.37
N GLU A 226 -15.34 -7.71 -13.01
CA GLU A 226 -15.59 -6.38 -12.48
C GLU A 226 -16.64 -6.44 -11.36
N LEU A 227 -16.39 -5.70 -10.28
CA LEU A 227 -17.37 -5.40 -9.24
C LEU A 227 -17.49 -3.89 -9.10
N LYS A 228 -18.71 -3.35 -9.20
CA LYS A 228 -19.00 -1.94 -8.92
C LYS A 228 -19.49 -1.76 -7.50
N THR A 229 -18.81 -0.92 -6.73
CA THR A 229 -19.13 -0.64 -5.31
C THR A 229 -19.89 0.69 -5.12
N GLY A 230 -20.47 1.23 -6.19
CA GLY A 230 -21.27 2.44 -6.12
C GLY A 230 -20.42 3.69 -5.84
N ASN A 231 -20.60 4.28 -4.66
CA ASN A 231 -19.90 5.48 -4.23
C ASN A 231 -18.66 5.20 -3.35
N HIS A 232 -18.21 3.96 -3.27
CA HIS A 232 -16.97 3.63 -2.57
C HIS A 232 -15.77 3.88 -3.49
N PHE A 233 -14.86 4.70 -3.04
CA PHE A 233 -13.57 4.93 -3.66
C PHE A 233 -12.52 4.14 -2.88
N LEU A 234 -12.08 3.01 -3.43
CA LEU A 234 -11.16 2.09 -2.78
C LEU A 234 -9.71 2.46 -3.10
N VAL A 235 -8.85 2.44 -2.09
CA VAL A 235 -7.48 2.95 -2.20
C VAL A 235 -6.43 1.85 -1.98
N SER A 236 -6.67 0.94 -1.07
CA SER A 236 -5.73 -0.13 -0.75
C SER A 236 -6.48 -1.44 -0.53
N ALA A 237 -5.82 -2.56 -0.80
CA ALA A 237 -6.41 -3.87 -0.61
C ALA A 237 -5.38 -4.91 -0.18
N LYS A 238 -5.85 -5.90 0.57
CA LYS A 238 -5.10 -7.10 0.95
C LYS A 238 -5.97 -8.32 0.84
N LEU A 239 -5.33 -9.42 0.45
CA LEU A 239 -5.94 -10.73 0.35
C LEU A 239 -5.71 -11.53 1.63
N ALA A 240 -6.77 -12.20 2.07
CA ALA A 240 -6.69 -13.32 2.99
C ALA A 240 -7.66 -14.40 2.51
N ASP A 241 -7.16 -15.61 2.30
CA ASP A 241 -7.90 -16.74 1.72
C ASP A 241 -8.56 -16.38 0.37
N ASP A 242 -9.88 -16.50 0.28
CA ASP A 242 -10.70 -16.19 -0.89
C ASP A 242 -11.37 -14.81 -0.80
N PHE A 243 -10.87 -13.95 0.09
CA PHE A 243 -11.44 -12.63 0.32
C PHE A 243 -10.42 -11.52 0.04
N LEU A 244 -10.87 -10.49 -0.64
CA LEU A 244 -10.16 -9.23 -0.80
C LEU A 244 -10.75 -8.23 0.18
N PHE A 245 -9.94 -7.75 1.10
CA PHE A 245 -10.26 -6.70 2.04
C PHE A 245 -9.78 -5.37 1.47
N ALA A 246 -10.70 -4.50 1.15
CA ALA A 246 -10.41 -3.23 0.48
C ALA A 246 -10.82 -2.06 1.36
N VAL A 247 -9.93 -1.08 1.50
CA VAL A 247 -10.19 0.14 2.27
C VAL A 247 -10.22 1.35 1.37
N GLY A 248 -11.01 2.32 1.77
CA GLY A 248 -11.20 3.53 1.01
C GLY A 248 -12.12 4.52 1.72
N VAL A 249 -12.87 5.28 0.94
CA VAL A 249 -13.79 6.30 1.43
C VAL A 249 -15.15 6.18 0.75
N ILE A 250 -16.21 6.43 1.50
CA ILE A 250 -17.55 6.60 0.95
C ILE A 250 -17.68 8.06 0.53
N HIS A 251 -17.84 8.30 -0.76
CA HIS A 251 -18.16 9.63 -1.27
C HIS A 251 -19.63 9.95 -1.03
N SER A 252 -19.90 10.74 -0.02
CA SER A 252 -21.21 11.35 0.20
C SER A 252 -21.11 12.87 0.08
N SER A 253 -22.25 13.54 -0.13
CA SER A 253 -22.29 15.00 -0.22
C SER A 253 -22.04 15.72 1.12
N VAL A 254 -21.99 14.97 2.23
CA VAL A 254 -21.98 15.55 3.59
C VAL A 254 -20.79 15.03 4.42
N GLU A 255 -20.40 13.78 4.28
CA GLU A 255 -19.36 13.17 5.09
C GLU A 255 -18.49 12.23 4.23
N HIS A 256 -17.19 12.21 4.54
CA HIS A 256 -16.23 11.27 3.95
C HIS A 256 -15.80 10.30 5.05
N ASN A 257 -16.50 9.19 5.17
CA ASN A 257 -16.18 8.16 6.15
C ASN A 257 -15.28 7.10 5.53
N GLY A 258 -14.30 6.63 6.29
CA GLY A 258 -13.51 5.46 5.92
C GLY A 258 -14.41 4.23 5.82
N ILE A 259 -14.13 3.34 4.88
CA ILE A 259 -14.83 2.08 4.66
C ILE A 259 -13.84 0.94 4.57
N LEU A 260 -14.21 -0.21 5.09
CA LEU A 260 -13.60 -1.50 4.78
C LEU A 260 -14.65 -2.37 4.11
N ASP A 261 -14.44 -2.70 2.85
CA ASP A 261 -15.21 -3.63 2.06
C ASP A 261 -14.59 -5.03 2.10
N VAL A 262 -15.43 -6.05 2.19
CA VAL A 262 -15.02 -7.47 2.10
C VAL A 262 -15.62 -8.07 0.83
N ILE A 263 -14.76 -8.50 -0.07
CA ILE A 263 -15.13 -8.95 -1.40
C ILE A 263 -14.74 -10.42 -1.55
N ASP A 264 -15.72 -11.27 -1.81
CA ASP A 264 -15.52 -12.67 -2.17
C ASP A 264 -14.97 -12.75 -3.60
N ILE A 265 -13.76 -13.31 -3.73
CA ILE A 265 -13.05 -13.51 -4.99
C ILE A 265 -12.82 -14.99 -5.31
N SER A 266 -13.55 -15.89 -4.66
CA SER A 266 -13.50 -17.34 -4.94
C SER A 266 -13.77 -17.66 -6.41
N ASN A 267 -14.59 -16.82 -7.06
CA ASN A 267 -14.73 -16.76 -8.51
C ASN A 267 -14.20 -15.42 -9.05
N PRO A 268 -12.99 -15.39 -9.61
CA PRO A 268 -12.39 -14.16 -10.12
C PRO A 268 -13.15 -13.48 -11.25
N LEU A 269 -13.99 -14.22 -11.97
CA LEU A 269 -14.84 -13.68 -13.05
C LEU A 269 -16.03 -12.89 -12.50
N HIS A 270 -16.43 -13.15 -11.25
CA HIS A 270 -17.60 -12.57 -10.62
C HIS A 270 -17.32 -12.23 -9.16
N PRO A 271 -16.43 -11.29 -8.86
CA PRO A 271 -16.19 -10.81 -7.50
C PRO A 271 -17.46 -10.21 -6.90
N ARG A 272 -17.68 -10.42 -5.60
CA ARG A 272 -18.92 -10.00 -4.92
C ARG A 272 -18.64 -9.31 -3.60
N LEU A 273 -19.23 -8.15 -3.37
CA LEU A 273 -19.26 -7.54 -2.04
C LEU A 273 -20.14 -8.38 -1.11
N ILE A 274 -19.58 -8.84 0.01
CA ILE A 274 -20.27 -9.73 0.97
C ILE A 274 -20.34 -9.13 2.37
N GLY A 275 -19.51 -8.16 2.69
CA GLY A 275 -19.48 -7.49 3.97
C GLY A 275 -18.88 -6.10 3.85
N GLU A 276 -19.26 -5.23 4.77
CA GLU A 276 -18.70 -3.88 4.85
C GLU A 276 -18.75 -3.36 6.29
N ILE A 277 -17.85 -2.45 6.62
CA ILE A 277 -17.91 -1.72 7.86
C ILE A 277 -17.45 -0.26 7.66
N VAL A 278 -18.30 0.68 8.08
CA VAL A 278 -17.95 2.10 8.14
C VAL A 278 -17.05 2.32 9.35
N LEU A 279 -15.88 2.89 9.12
CA LEU A 279 -14.92 3.18 10.17
C LEU A 279 -15.23 4.54 10.82
N PRO A 280 -15.06 4.69 12.15
CA PRO A 280 -15.28 5.97 12.86
C PRO A 280 -14.11 6.93 12.63
N LEU A 281 -13.51 6.89 11.44
CA LEU A 281 -12.36 7.67 11.01
C LEU A 281 -12.76 8.39 9.73
N SER A 282 -12.51 9.67 9.66
CA SER A 282 -12.81 10.47 8.49
C SER A 282 -11.65 10.44 7.50
N PHE A 283 -12.00 10.64 6.25
CA PHE A 283 -11.10 10.75 5.12
C PHE A 283 -10.45 9.44 4.63
N PHE A 284 -9.67 9.51 3.55
CA PHE A 284 -9.20 8.35 2.79
C PHE A 284 -8.66 7.22 3.66
N GLY A 285 -9.21 6.01 3.49
CA GLY A 285 -8.51 4.81 3.91
C GLY A 285 -7.25 4.70 3.06
N ASP A 286 -6.08 4.85 3.69
CA ASP A 286 -4.82 4.97 2.96
C ASP A 286 -4.15 3.61 2.76
N SER A 287 -4.20 2.76 3.78
CA SER A 287 -3.52 1.47 3.73
C SER A 287 -4.14 0.44 4.67
N ILE A 288 -3.99 -0.83 4.31
CA ILE A 288 -4.43 -1.98 5.10
C ILE A 288 -3.31 -3.03 5.18
N THR A 289 -3.17 -3.64 6.33
CA THR A 289 -2.40 -4.87 6.54
C THR A 289 -3.23 -5.87 7.33
N ILE A 290 -3.02 -7.16 7.06
CA ILE A 290 -3.79 -8.24 7.70
C ILE A 290 -2.81 -9.18 8.39
N ASP A 291 -3.20 -9.61 9.58
CA ASP A 291 -2.57 -10.68 10.28
C ASP A 291 -3.62 -11.60 10.89
N ASN A 292 -3.65 -12.84 10.43
CA ASN A 292 -4.71 -13.82 10.74
C ASN A 292 -6.11 -13.21 10.47
N GLU A 293 -6.98 -13.21 11.48
CA GLU A 293 -8.36 -12.70 11.41
C GLU A 293 -8.48 -11.22 11.82
N ILE A 294 -7.38 -10.46 11.78
CA ILE A 294 -7.35 -9.06 12.18
C ILE A 294 -6.84 -8.19 11.03
N ALA A 295 -7.62 -7.20 10.66
CA ALA A 295 -7.23 -6.14 9.76
C ALA A 295 -6.82 -4.89 10.54
N TYR A 296 -5.68 -4.33 10.18
CA TYR A 296 -5.17 -3.05 10.67
C TYR A 296 -5.29 -2.05 9.53
N VAL A 297 -6.04 -1.00 9.77
CA VAL A 297 -6.38 0.00 8.75
C VAL A 297 -5.86 1.35 9.20
N VAL A 298 -5.16 2.06 8.33
CA VAL A 298 -4.85 3.46 8.52
C VAL A 298 -5.73 4.32 7.63
N CYS A 299 -6.28 5.38 8.22
CA CYS A 299 -6.97 6.47 7.54
C CYS A 299 -6.27 7.78 7.91
N ASP A 300 -6.47 8.85 7.14
CA ASP A 300 -5.86 10.15 7.46
C ASP A 300 -6.10 10.56 8.92
N SER A 301 -7.32 10.37 9.42
CA SER A 301 -7.68 10.78 10.78
C SER A 301 -7.29 9.78 11.87
N GLY A 302 -6.73 8.61 11.55
CA GLY A 302 -6.35 7.66 12.59
C GLY A 302 -6.09 6.24 12.12
N VAL A 303 -6.05 5.32 13.09
CA VAL A 303 -5.83 3.89 12.89
C VAL A 303 -6.97 3.11 13.52
N ALA A 304 -7.49 2.11 12.80
CA ALA A 304 -8.52 1.18 13.27
C ALA A 304 -8.02 -0.27 13.24
N ILE A 305 -8.50 -1.07 14.17
CA ILE A 305 -8.31 -2.53 14.21
C ILE A 305 -9.67 -3.19 14.08
N VAL A 306 -9.82 -4.07 13.12
CA VAL A 306 -11.08 -4.73 12.74
C VAL A 306 -10.92 -6.24 12.80
N ASP A 307 -11.82 -6.91 13.49
CA ASP A 307 -11.99 -8.37 13.44
C ASP A 307 -12.68 -8.74 12.11
N ILE A 308 -11.99 -9.56 11.32
CA ILE A 308 -12.42 -10.04 10.01
C ILE A 308 -12.62 -11.55 9.96
N GLY A 309 -12.63 -12.22 11.11
CA GLY A 309 -12.84 -13.66 11.23
C GLY A 309 -14.21 -14.12 10.74
N ARG A 310 -15.15 -13.18 10.56
CA ARG A 310 -16.42 -13.38 9.85
C ARG A 310 -16.50 -12.38 8.70
N PRO A 311 -16.12 -12.77 7.49
CA PRO A 311 -16.04 -11.88 6.34
C PRO A 311 -17.33 -11.13 6.03
N GLU A 312 -18.49 -11.75 6.22
CA GLU A 312 -19.80 -11.13 5.97
C GLU A 312 -20.21 -10.12 7.05
N SER A 313 -19.48 -10.07 8.18
CA SER A 313 -19.81 -9.21 9.32
C SER A 313 -18.57 -8.75 10.05
N PRO A 314 -17.70 -7.97 9.41
CA PRO A 314 -16.49 -7.41 10.03
C PRO A 314 -16.87 -6.51 11.22
N ARG A 315 -16.04 -6.50 12.26
CA ARG A 315 -16.33 -5.82 13.52
C ARG A 315 -15.17 -4.95 13.99
N LEU A 316 -15.44 -3.67 14.24
CA LEU A 316 -14.47 -2.77 14.86
C LEU A 316 -14.11 -3.26 16.27
N LEU A 317 -12.84 -3.44 16.55
CA LEU A 317 -12.32 -3.75 17.88
C LEU A 317 -11.89 -2.48 18.61
N THR A 318 -11.14 -1.63 17.93
CA THR A 318 -10.69 -0.34 18.48
C THR A 318 -10.32 0.63 17.36
N ALA A 319 -10.29 1.91 17.69
CA ALA A 319 -9.76 2.96 16.83
C ALA A 319 -9.01 4.01 17.66
N ARG A 320 -7.99 4.62 17.06
CA ARG A 320 -7.20 5.71 17.63
C ARG A 320 -7.14 6.85 16.64
N ASN A 321 -7.60 8.01 17.03
CA ASN A 321 -7.51 9.21 16.19
C ASN A 321 -6.07 9.73 16.11
N ALA A 322 -5.73 10.32 14.97
CA ALA A 322 -4.50 11.09 14.81
C ALA A 322 -4.56 12.33 15.74
N PRO A 323 -3.41 12.79 16.26
CA PRO A 323 -3.35 14.07 16.98
C PRO A 323 -3.79 15.23 16.08
N GLU A 324 -4.28 16.31 16.70
CA GLU A 324 -4.68 17.54 16.00
C GLU A 324 -3.55 18.07 15.08
N GLY A 325 -3.90 18.42 13.85
CA GLY A 325 -2.96 18.91 12.85
C GLY A 325 -2.05 17.83 12.24
N LYS A 326 -2.34 16.55 12.50
CA LYS A 326 -1.61 15.41 11.94
C LYS A 326 -2.53 14.48 11.17
N TRP A 327 -1.95 13.76 10.23
CA TRP A 327 -2.61 12.69 9.50
C TRP A 327 -1.74 11.41 9.49
N ASN A 328 -2.37 10.25 9.31
CA ASN A 328 -1.69 8.98 9.31
C ASN A 328 -1.60 8.41 7.89
N SER A 329 -0.58 7.62 7.62
CA SER A 329 -0.38 6.95 6.34
C SER A 329 0.47 5.71 6.50
N GLY A 330 0.42 4.84 5.52
CA GLY A 330 1.22 3.61 5.46
C GLY A 330 1.09 2.77 6.73
N ILE A 331 0.98 1.48 6.62
CA ILE A 331 0.83 0.59 7.78
C ILE A 331 1.53 -0.75 7.54
N HIS A 332 2.14 -1.30 8.58
CA HIS A 332 2.65 -2.67 8.56
C HIS A 332 2.57 -3.30 9.95
N VAL A 333 2.09 -4.54 10.03
CA VAL A 333 2.07 -5.33 11.26
C VAL A 333 3.18 -6.38 11.21
N TYR A 334 3.83 -6.64 12.35
CA TYR A 334 4.91 -7.60 12.47
C TYR A 334 5.01 -8.18 13.88
N ASP A 335 5.60 -9.37 13.99
CA ASP A 335 5.90 -10.05 15.24
C ASP A 335 7.36 -9.82 15.67
N ILE A 336 7.59 -9.84 17.00
CA ILE A 336 8.91 -9.77 17.62
C ILE A 336 9.18 -11.06 18.38
#